data_5c227d2d2851a3243c3da13695e4b212
#
_entry.id   5c227d2d2851a3243c3da13695e4b212
#
_cell.length_a   1.000
_cell.length_b   1.000
_cell.length_c   1.000
_cell.angle_alpha   90.00
_cell.angle_beta   90.00
_cell.angle_gamma   90.00
#
_symmetry.space_group_name_H-M   'P 1'
#
loop_
_entity.id
_entity.type
_entity.pdbx_description
1 polymer ?
#
loop_
_entity_poly.entity_id
_entity_poly.type
_entity_poly.pdbx_seq_one_letter_code
_entity_poly.pdbx_strand_id
1 'polypeptide(L)'
;QILIGVFLFFMQSAAIFALPFFTPIKDVQTFAVLPTLIGAALQPLNGIVFVAEGLMQGHQAFLRLAGGMFVSTGVMLTALRFEGSTLPGVWMCFAAFNTCRLLFALRHHFVDGPLGWKHLNANQMKWEETNKSA
;
A
#
# COMPACT_ATOMS: atom_id res chain seq x y z
N GLN A 1 -6.90 -10.92 0.21
CA GLN A 1 -5.65 -10.14 0.00
C GLN A 1 -4.93 -9.88 1.34
N ILE A 2 -5.61 -9.42 2.40
CA ILE A 2 -4.96 -9.19 3.70
C ILE A 2 -4.35 -10.49 4.25
N LEU A 3 -5.07 -11.60 4.19
CA LEU A 3 -4.56 -12.91 4.59
C LEU A 3 -3.36 -13.35 3.76
N ILE A 4 -3.37 -13.08 2.45
CA ILE A 4 -2.24 -13.33 1.56
C ILE A 4 -1.05 -12.46 1.97
N GLY A 5 -1.27 -11.17 2.25
CA GLY A 5 -0.23 -10.26 2.75
C GLY A 5 0.39 -10.73 4.06
N VAL A 6 -0.42 -11.21 5.00
CA VAL A 6 0.06 -11.79 6.26
C VAL A 6 0.84 -13.09 6.02
N PHE A 7 0.35 -13.96 5.14
CA PHE A 7 1.07 -15.17 4.76
C PHE A 7 2.44 -14.85 4.14
N LEU A 8 2.48 -13.89 3.22
CA LEU A 8 3.72 -13.44 2.59
C LEU A 8 4.69 -12.79 3.59
N PHE A 9 4.18 -12.08 4.61
CA PHE A 9 4.99 -11.58 5.71
C PHE A 9 5.75 -12.70 6.40
N PHE A 10 5.06 -13.79 6.77
CA PHE A 10 5.71 -14.93 7.41
C PHE A 10 6.68 -15.65 6.46
N MET A 11 6.28 -15.87 5.20
CA MET A 11 7.15 -16.50 4.20
C MET A 11 8.42 -15.69 3.96
N GLN A 12 8.32 -14.38 3.83
CA GLN A 12 9.48 -13.51 3.60
C GLN A 12 10.34 -13.38 4.85
N SER A 13 9.75 -13.36 6.04
CA SER A 13 10.52 -13.41 7.29
C SER A 13 11.28 -14.73 7.44
N ALA A 14 10.67 -15.84 7.05
CA ALA A 14 11.33 -17.14 7.05
C ALA A 14 12.47 -17.24 6.02
N ALA A 15 12.44 -16.45 4.95
CA ALA A 15 13.51 -16.41 3.94
C ALA A 15 14.87 -15.99 4.53
N ILE A 16 14.90 -15.31 5.68
CA ILE A 16 16.14 -14.98 6.38
C ILE A 16 16.94 -16.26 6.73
N PHE A 17 16.24 -17.32 7.13
CA PHE A 17 16.87 -18.61 7.42
C PHE A 17 17.41 -19.31 6.17
N ALA A 18 16.94 -18.92 4.99
CA ALA A 18 17.40 -19.45 3.71
C ALA A 18 18.60 -18.66 3.14
N LEU A 19 18.95 -17.48 3.68
CA LEU A 19 20.08 -16.69 3.19
C LEU A 19 21.41 -17.47 3.06
N PRO A 20 21.78 -18.35 4.00
CA PRO A 20 23.00 -19.12 3.88
C PRO A 20 23.03 -20.08 2.67
N PHE A 21 21.86 -20.48 2.14
CA PHE A 21 21.78 -21.31 0.93
C PHE A 21 22.06 -20.53 -0.36
N PHE A 22 21.80 -19.21 -0.35
CA PHE A 22 21.97 -18.34 -1.52
C PHE A 22 23.36 -17.72 -1.60
N THR A 23 24.01 -17.46 -0.45
CA THR A 23 25.35 -16.87 -0.42
C THR A 23 26.13 -17.37 0.81
N PRO A 24 27.41 -17.80 0.62
CA PRO A 24 28.27 -18.16 1.75
C PRO A 24 28.91 -16.95 2.45
N ILE A 25 28.75 -15.74 1.88
CA ILE A 25 29.39 -14.52 2.36
C ILE A 25 28.60 -13.95 3.53
N LYS A 26 29.14 -14.03 4.75
CA LYS A 26 28.48 -13.60 5.99
C LYS A 26 28.10 -12.12 6.00
N ASP A 27 28.94 -11.26 5.44
CA ASP A 27 28.65 -9.81 5.36
C ASP A 27 27.40 -9.55 4.53
N VAL A 28 27.24 -10.22 3.38
CA VAL A 28 26.05 -10.10 2.54
C VAL A 28 24.82 -10.61 3.29
N GLN A 29 24.91 -11.72 4.01
CA GLN A 29 23.80 -12.24 4.82
C GLN A 29 23.38 -11.21 5.87
N THR A 30 24.33 -10.61 6.58
CA THR A 30 24.06 -9.61 7.62
C THR A 30 23.39 -8.36 7.05
N PHE A 31 23.91 -7.85 5.92
CA PHE A 31 23.31 -6.67 5.26
C PHE A 31 21.93 -6.94 4.65
N ALA A 32 21.62 -8.19 4.29
CA ALA A 32 20.34 -8.56 3.71
C ALA A 32 19.20 -8.69 4.74
N VAL A 33 19.49 -8.91 6.02
CA VAL A 33 18.48 -9.14 7.06
C VAL A 33 17.53 -7.96 7.20
N LEU A 34 18.06 -6.76 7.39
CA LEU A 34 17.24 -5.57 7.63
C LEU A 34 16.33 -5.23 6.45
N PRO A 35 16.81 -5.18 5.19
CA PRO A 35 15.95 -5.01 4.01
C PRO A 35 14.86 -6.08 3.90
N THR A 36 15.21 -7.34 4.18
CA THR A 36 14.23 -8.45 4.13
C THR A 36 13.13 -8.26 5.16
N LEU A 37 13.44 -7.83 6.38
CA LEU A 37 12.46 -7.54 7.43
C LEU A 37 11.56 -6.35 7.06
N ILE A 38 12.14 -5.27 6.52
CA ILE A 38 11.36 -4.11 6.05
C ILE A 38 10.41 -4.56 4.93
N GLY A 39 10.92 -5.31 3.95
CA GLY A 39 10.10 -5.85 2.87
C GLY A 39 8.99 -6.77 3.38
N ALA A 40 9.27 -7.63 4.36
CA ALA A 40 8.27 -8.48 4.99
C ALA A 40 7.17 -7.66 5.66
N ALA A 41 7.55 -6.65 6.46
CA ALA A 41 6.60 -5.77 7.14
C ALA A 41 5.70 -4.98 6.17
N LEU A 42 6.16 -4.73 4.95
CA LEU A 42 5.37 -4.06 3.90
C LEU A 42 4.34 -4.98 3.22
N GLN A 43 4.42 -6.32 3.35
CA GLN A 43 3.50 -7.23 2.65
C GLN A 43 2.03 -7.08 3.06
N PRO A 44 1.65 -6.98 4.35
CA PRO A 44 0.28 -6.70 4.73
C PRO A 44 -0.22 -5.35 4.21
N LEU A 45 0.65 -4.32 4.25
CA LEU A 45 0.35 -3.00 3.73
C LEU A 45 0.05 -3.07 2.22
N ASN A 46 0.90 -3.75 1.45
CA ASN A 46 0.69 -3.96 0.02
C ASN A 46 -0.63 -4.68 -0.27
N GLY A 47 -0.99 -5.69 0.54
CA GLY A 47 -2.27 -6.38 0.43
C GLY A 47 -3.46 -5.44 0.52
N ILE A 48 -3.43 -4.47 1.45
CA ILE A 48 -4.48 -3.46 1.62
C ILE A 48 -4.49 -2.49 0.43
N VAL A 49 -3.32 -2.00 0.02
CA VAL A 49 -3.18 -1.06 -1.10
C VAL A 49 -3.73 -1.67 -2.38
N PHE A 50 -3.38 -2.92 -2.72
CA PHE A 50 -3.87 -3.60 -3.92
C PHE A 50 -5.39 -3.78 -3.94
N VAL A 51 -6.01 -4.09 -2.79
CA VAL A 51 -7.48 -4.15 -2.70
C VAL A 51 -8.09 -2.78 -2.96
N ALA A 52 -7.58 -1.75 -2.30
CA ALA A 52 -8.10 -0.40 -2.43
C ALA A 52 -7.97 0.14 -3.86
N GLU A 53 -6.83 -0.10 -4.51
CA GLU A 53 -6.61 0.27 -5.92
C GLU A 53 -7.48 -0.56 -6.88
N GLY A 54 -7.66 -1.85 -6.62
CA GLY A 54 -8.56 -2.71 -7.39
C GLY A 54 -10.01 -2.22 -7.33
N LEU A 55 -10.47 -1.77 -6.16
CA LEU A 55 -11.79 -1.13 -6.02
C LEU A 55 -11.87 0.18 -6.81
N MET A 56 -10.82 1.02 -6.80
CA MET A 56 -10.78 2.24 -7.61
C MET A 56 -10.88 1.92 -9.11
N GLN A 57 -10.22 0.86 -9.57
CA GLN A 57 -10.31 0.39 -10.96
C GLN A 57 -11.73 -0.09 -11.29
N GLY A 58 -12.35 -0.87 -10.42
CA GLY A 58 -13.73 -1.33 -10.58
C GLY A 58 -14.75 -0.19 -10.68
N HIS A 59 -14.49 0.93 -10.02
CA HIS A 59 -15.29 2.16 -10.11
C HIS A 59 -14.86 3.12 -11.23
N GLN A 60 -13.98 2.68 -12.13
CA GLN A 60 -13.46 3.49 -13.26
C GLN A 60 -12.77 4.80 -12.83
N ALA A 61 -12.25 4.86 -11.61
CA ALA A 61 -11.55 6.03 -11.07
C ALA A 61 -10.07 6.10 -11.55
N PHE A 62 -9.82 5.78 -12.82
CA PHE A 62 -8.48 5.64 -13.40
C PHE A 62 -7.64 6.91 -13.28
N LEU A 63 -8.22 8.08 -13.50
CA LEU A 63 -7.49 9.34 -13.43
C LEU A 63 -6.99 9.61 -12.00
N ARG A 64 -7.80 9.29 -11.00
CA ARG A 64 -7.42 9.44 -9.58
C ARG A 64 -6.35 8.42 -9.19
N LEU A 65 -6.50 7.18 -9.64
CA LEU A 65 -5.48 6.15 -9.42
C LEU A 65 -4.14 6.55 -10.04
N ALA A 66 -4.14 6.98 -11.31
CA ALA A 66 -2.95 7.45 -11.99
C ALA A 66 -2.32 8.67 -11.28
N GLY A 67 -3.13 9.63 -10.83
CA GLY A 67 -2.68 10.79 -10.06
C GLY A 67 -2.03 10.38 -8.73
N GLY A 68 -2.64 9.45 -8.00
CA GLY A 68 -2.09 8.89 -6.76
C GLY A 68 -0.74 8.19 -6.98
N MET A 69 -0.64 7.39 -8.03
CA MET A 69 0.60 6.72 -8.43
C MET A 69 1.69 7.73 -8.80
N PHE A 70 1.35 8.75 -9.58
CA PHE A 70 2.29 9.80 -9.97
C PHE A 70 2.85 10.55 -8.77
N VAL A 71 1.99 10.97 -7.84
CA VAL A 71 2.39 11.66 -6.60
C VAL A 71 3.27 10.74 -5.74
N SER A 72 2.86 9.49 -5.55
CA SER A 72 3.63 8.52 -4.75
C SER A 72 5.01 8.25 -5.34
N THR A 73 5.11 8.18 -6.66
CA THR A 73 6.40 8.04 -7.37
C THR A 73 7.27 9.27 -7.17
N GLY A 74 6.68 10.47 -7.23
CA GLY A 74 7.39 11.72 -6.95
C GLY A 74 7.96 11.76 -5.52
N VAL A 75 7.16 11.34 -4.54
CA VAL A 75 7.60 11.21 -3.14
C VAL A 75 8.77 10.23 -3.02
N MET A 76 8.66 9.06 -3.66
CA MET A 76 9.72 8.05 -3.64
C MET A 76 11.01 8.57 -4.28
N LEU A 77 10.94 9.20 -5.44
CA LEU A 77 12.12 9.75 -6.13
C LEU A 77 12.80 10.85 -5.31
N THR A 78 12.00 11.69 -4.66
CA THR A 78 12.52 12.73 -3.77
C THR A 78 13.21 12.11 -2.55
N ALA A 79 12.57 11.12 -1.92
CA ALA A 79 13.16 10.41 -0.77
C ALA A 79 14.46 9.69 -1.15
N LEU A 80 14.51 9.03 -2.32
CA LEU A 80 15.71 8.37 -2.82
C LEU A 80 16.89 9.33 -3.02
N ARG A 81 16.63 10.59 -3.34
CA ARG A 81 17.68 11.59 -3.52
C ARG A 81 18.38 11.93 -2.19
N PHE A 82 17.68 11.83 -1.07
CA PHE A 82 18.21 12.13 0.25
C PHE A 82 18.72 10.90 1.00
N GLU A 83 17.99 9.78 0.92
CA GLU A 83 18.23 8.57 1.72
C GLU A 83 18.70 7.37 0.90
N GLY A 84 18.78 7.50 -0.42
CA GLY A 84 19.11 6.39 -1.33
C GLY A 84 20.56 5.92 -1.31
N SER A 85 21.43 6.53 -0.49
CA SER A 85 22.84 6.15 -0.38
C SER A 85 23.07 4.82 0.36
N THR A 86 22.09 4.35 1.11
CA THR A 86 22.16 3.10 1.89
C THR A 86 21.07 2.12 1.46
N LEU A 87 21.38 0.82 1.54
CA LEU A 87 20.40 -0.22 1.21
C LEU A 87 19.14 -0.15 2.10
N PRO A 88 19.21 0.02 3.43
CA PRO A 88 18.03 0.27 4.25
C PRO A 88 17.26 1.54 3.86
N GLY A 89 17.98 2.62 3.49
CA GLY A 89 17.36 3.88 3.04
C GLY A 89 16.49 3.68 1.80
N VAL A 90 16.95 2.90 0.82
CA VAL A 90 16.14 2.55 -0.37
C VAL A 90 14.85 1.83 0.04
N TRP A 91 14.91 0.88 0.96
CA TRP A 91 13.71 0.18 1.45
C TRP A 91 12.75 1.08 2.23
N MET A 92 13.28 2.04 2.97
CA MET A 92 12.44 3.08 3.61
C MET A 92 11.75 3.99 2.58
N CYS A 93 12.40 4.28 1.44
CA CYS A 93 11.75 5.00 0.34
C CYS A 93 10.59 4.20 -0.27
N PHE A 94 10.72 2.87 -0.38
CA PHE A 94 9.61 1.99 -0.76
C PHE A 94 8.48 1.99 0.28
N ALA A 95 8.80 2.03 1.57
CA ALA A 95 7.79 2.17 2.62
C ALA A 95 7.02 3.50 2.49
N ALA A 96 7.73 4.60 2.26
CA ALA A 96 7.11 5.91 2.01
C ALA A 96 6.21 5.91 0.77
N PHE A 97 6.65 5.28 -0.33
CA PHE A 97 5.86 5.10 -1.55
C PHE A 97 4.55 4.35 -1.29
N ASN A 98 4.62 3.19 -0.63
CA ASN A 98 3.42 2.39 -0.34
C ASN A 98 2.49 3.08 0.65
N THR A 99 3.03 3.79 1.64
CA THR A 99 2.24 4.59 2.58
C THR A 99 1.50 5.73 1.87
N CYS A 100 2.17 6.43 0.96
CA CYS A 100 1.56 7.48 0.15
C CYS A 100 0.41 6.93 -0.71
N ARG A 101 0.60 5.79 -1.37
CA ARG A 101 -0.45 5.09 -2.13
C ARG A 101 -1.64 4.73 -1.24
N LEU A 102 -1.38 4.18 -0.05
CA LEU A 102 -2.43 3.84 0.90
C LEU A 102 -3.25 5.07 1.30
N LEU A 103 -2.59 6.16 1.66
CA LEU A 103 -3.26 7.41 2.06
C LEU A 103 -4.12 7.96 0.92
N PHE A 104 -3.63 7.89 -0.32
CA PHE A 104 -4.37 8.33 -1.49
C PHE A 104 -5.62 7.47 -1.74
N ALA A 105 -5.49 6.16 -1.63
CA ALA A 105 -6.59 5.22 -1.78
C ALA A 105 -7.64 5.38 -0.66
N LEU A 106 -7.21 5.51 0.60
CA LEU A 106 -8.11 5.75 1.73
C LEU A 106 -8.86 7.06 1.57
N ARG A 107 -8.16 8.14 1.20
CA ARG A 107 -8.83 9.42 0.93
C ARG A 107 -9.89 9.26 -0.15
N HIS A 108 -9.58 8.57 -1.26
CA HIS A 108 -10.56 8.34 -2.31
C HIS A 108 -11.79 7.60 -1.78
N HIS A 109 -11.60 6.50 -1.05
CA HIS A 109 -12.72 5.68 -0.58
C HIS A 109 -13.60 6.40 0.44
N PHE A 110 -13.00 7.14 1.39
CA PHE A 110 -13.76 7.77 2.48
C PHE A 110 -14.26 9.19 2.17
N VAL A 111 -13.63 9.90 1.24
CA VAL A 111 -14.02 11.30 0.96
C VAL A 111 -14.77 11.42 -0.38
N ASP A 112 -14.19 10.86 -1.44
CA ASP A 112 -14.66 11.09 -2.81
C ASP A 112 -15.40 9.89 -3.42
N GLY A 113 -15.24 8.72 -2.86
CA GLY A 113 -15.77 7.46 -3.37
C GLY A 113 -17.16 7.11 -2.86
N PRO A 114 -17.69 5.94 -3.24
CA PRO A 114 -19.06 5.53 -2.90
C PRO A 114 -19.29 5.34 -1.39
N LEU A 115 -18.24 5.14 -0.60
CA LEU A 115 -18.26 5.12 0.88
C LEU A 115 -18.11 6.53 1.48
N GLY A 116 -17.95 7.56 0.65
CA GLY A 116 -17.82 8.94 1.12
C GLY A 116 -19.11 9.42 1.79
N TRP A 117 -18.97 10.20 2.86
CA TRP A 117 -20.08 10.74 3.65
C TRP A 117 -21.14 11.45 2.81
N LYS A 118 -20.76 12.08 1.70
CA LYS A 118 -21.69 12.77 0.79
C LYS A 118 -22.67 11.81 0.12
N HIS A 119 -22.19 10.64 -0.30
CA HIS A 119 -23.03 9.62 -0.95
C HIS A 119 -23.89 8.86 0.07
N LEU A 120 -23.37 8.61 1.26
CA LEU A 120 -24.14 7.96 2.32
C LEU A 120 -25.33 8.83 2.75
N ASN A 121 -25.11 10.13 2.98
CA ASN A 121 -26.18 11.05 3.35
C ASN A 121 -27.22 11.23 2.24
N ALA A 122 -26.79 11.32 0.97
CA ALA A 122 -27.71 11.42 -0.17
C ALA A 122 -28.58 10.17 -0.32
N ASN A 123 -28.01 8.99 -0.11
CA ASN A 123 -28.77 7.74 -0.16
C ASN A 123 -29.78 7.60 1.00
N GLN A 124 -29.41 8.05 2.21
CA GLN A 124 -30.32 8.07 3.35
C GLN A 124 -31.51 9.01 3.11
N MET A 125 -31.28 10.22 2.64
CA MET A 125 -32.35 11.17 2.30
C MET A 125 -33.31 10.61 1.26
N LYS A 126 -32.78 9.99 0.21
CA LYS A 126 -33.58 9.38 -0.85
C LYS A 126 -34.43 8.20 -0.33
N TRP A 127 -33.89 7.41 0.58
CA TRP A 127 -34.60 6.30 1.24
C TRP A 127 -35.74 6.81 2.13
N GLU A 128 -35.51 7.89 2.89
CA GLU A 128 -36.54 8.54 3.72
C GLU A 128 -37.68 9.14 2.89
N GLU A 129 -37.35 9.76 1.75
CA GLU A 129 -38.37 10.29 0.82
C GLU A 129 -39.23 9.17 0.23
N THR A 130 -38.63 8.05 -0.16
CA THR A 130 -39.35 6.90 -0.72
C THR A 130 -40.28 6.28 0.31
N ASN A 131 -39.87 6.18 1.58
CA ASN A 131 -40.72 5.64 2.65
C ASN A 131 -41.84 6.58 3.12
N LYS A 132 -41.70 7.88 2.91
CA LYS A 132 -42.79 8.85 3.20
C LYS A 132 -43.86 8.89 2.13
N SER A 133 -43.54 8.42 0.94
CA SER A 133 -44.47 8.42 -0.22
C SER A 133 -45.21 7.08 -0.39
N ALA A 134 -44.84 6.05 0.36
CA ALA A 134 -45.50 4.74 0.42
C ALA A 134 -46.49 4.66 1.59
#